data_d17602191a92294e07a8cdc2cbadde53
#
_entry.id   d17602191a92294e07a8cdc2cbadde53
#
_cell.length_a   1.000
_cell.length_b   1.000
_cell.length_c   1.000
_cell.angle_alpha   90.00
_cell.angle_beta   90.00
_cell.angle_gamma   90.00
#
_symmetry.space_group_name_H-M   'P 1'
#
loop_
_entity.id
_entity.type
_entity.pdbx_description
1 polymer ?
#
loop_
_entity_poly.entity_id
_entity_poly.type
_entity_poly.pdbx_seq_one_letter_code
_entity_poly.pdbx_strand_id
1 'polypeptide(L)'
;SMDLGETTTAAFTLFEEMGTDVSYLGRDFLKCCGHDQKWQGLDEVFNKLKAYNQKKIEASGIDTLVSSCAECFRTFARDYELEGVKVMHTTEFLIENGFDMQMKAEDELTVTYHDPCRLGRQMGIYDEPRELVAGVEGVELVEMEHHGEDAMCCGVSSMMSCNENARALRVSRMEEIRNTGADMMITSCPKCVSHFECLKFEGDERHDIEILDVVSFLARQVEAKKSLAEEANTSRVSVEA
;
A
#
# COMPACT_ATOMS: atom_id res chain seq x y z
N SER A 1 3.45 -7.21 16.00
CA SER A 1 2.40 -7.79 15.15
C SER A 1 2.07 -6.76 14.10
N MET A 2 2.29 -7.13 12.86
CA MET A 2 1.88 -6.27 11.75
C MET A 2 0.38 -6.22 11.72
N ASP A 3 -0.15 -5.05 11.85
CA ASP A 3 -1.59 -4.86 11.74
C ASP A 3 -1.97 -4.62 10.28
N LEU A 4 -2.10 -5.72 9.51
CA LEU A 4 -2.70 -5.66 8.16
C LEU A 4 -4.16 -5.19 8.22
N GLY A 5 -4.75 -5.15 9.41
CA GLY A 5 -6.04 -4.54 9.68
C GLY A 5 -6.01 -3.03 9.44
N GLU A 6 -4.92 -2.36 9.79
CA GLU A 6 -4.76 -0.92 9.59
C GLU A 6 -4.90 -0.51 8.12
N THR A 7 -4.14 -1.13 7.21
CA THR A 7 -4.25 -0.85 5.77
C THR A 7 -5.65 -1.12 5.21
N THR A 8 -6.33 -2.16 5.72
CA THR A 8 -7.69 -2.47 5.29
C THR A 8 -8.68 -1.40 5.77
N THR A 9 -8.60 -1.01 7.04
CA THR A 9 -9.44 0.07 7.60
C THR A 9 -9.18 1.38 6.88
N ALA A 10 -7.92 1.72 6.65
CA ALA A 10 -7.52 2.90 5.91
C ALA A 10 -8.11 2.93 4.49
N ALA A 11 -8.10 1.80 3.77
CA ALA A 11 -8.72 1.71 2.45
C ALA A 11 -10.22 2.04 2.50
N PHE A 12 -10.95 1.55 3.51
CA PHE A 12 -12.36 1.89 3.69
C PHE A 12 -12.57 3.36 3.98
N THR A 13 -11.74 3.98 4.81
CA THR A 13 -11.78 5.43 5.06
C THR A 13 -11.70 6.23 3.75
N LEU A 14 -10.80 5.83 2.84
CA LEU A 14 -10.66 6.50 1.54
C LEU A 14 -11.87 6.27 0.64
N PHE A 15 -12.40 5.05 0.58
CA PHE A 15 -13.57 4.73 -0.25
C PHE A 15 -14.85 5.42 0.27
N GLU A 16 -15.02 5.52 1.58
CA GLU A 16 -16.09 6.29 2.20
C GLU A 16 -15.99 7.78 1.87
N GLU A 17 -14.78 8.36 1.91
CA GLU A 17 -14.57 9.76 1.51
C GLU A 17 -14.94 10.00 0.05
N MET A 18 -14.70 9.03 -0.83
CA MET A 18 -15.11 9.08 -2.24
C MET A 18 -16.59 8.85 -2.45
N GLY A 19 -17.33 8.41 -1.43
CA GLY A 19 -18.73 7.96 -1.59
C GLY A 19 -18.86 6.70 -2.46
N THR A 20 -17.82 5.87 -2.52
CA THR A 20 -17.80 4.68 -3.35
C THR A 20 -18.43 3.50 -2.60
N ASP A 21 -19.36 2.80 -3.25
CA ASP A 21 -19.95 1.57 -2.71
C ASP A 21 -18.97 0.41 -2.88
N VAL A 22 -18.45 -0.08 -1.78
CA VAL A 22 -17.45 -1.17 -1.76
C VAL A 22 -17.88 -2.28 -0.82
N SER A 23 -17.53 -3.51 -1.21
CA SER A 23 -17.72 -4.70 -0.40
C SER A 23 -16.38 -5.35 -0.06
N TYR A 24 -16.21 -5.75 1.20
CA TYR A 24 -15.02 -6.44 1.66
C TYR A 24 -15.09 -7.94 1.42
N LEU A 25 -14.21 -8.44 0.56
CA LEU A 25 -14.02 -9.87 0.37
C LEU A 25 -13.02 -10.40 1.41
N GLY A 26 -13.46 -10.51 2.66
CA GLY A 26 -12.62 -10.84 3.80
C GLY A 26 -12.14 -12.30 3.85
N ARG A 27 -11.42 -12.62 4.93
CA ARG A 27 -10.77 -13.93 5.16
C ARG A 27 -11.73 -15.13 5.08
N ASP A 28 -12.97 -14.96 5.45
CA ASP A 28 -13.98 -16.01 5.40
C ASP A 28 -14.51 -16.25 3.98
N PHE A 29 -14.34 -15.27 3.11
CA PHE A 29 -14.77 -15.35 1.72
C PHE A 29 -13.64 -15.75 0.77
N LEU A 30 -12.49 -15.07 0.82
CA LEU A 30 -11.30 -15.41 0.03
C LEU A 30 -10.20 -16.05 0.88
N LYS A 31 -9.40 -16.88 0.22
CA LYS A 31 -8.13 -17.38 0.76
C LYS A 31 -6.97 -16.52 0.29
N CYS A 32 -5.74 -16.84 0.73
CA CYS A 32 -4.54 -16.22 0.21
C CYS A 32 -4.54 -16.22 -1.33
N CYS A 33 -4.07 -15.13 -1.95
CA CYS A 33 -3.96 -15.04 -3.42
C CYS A 33 -3.04 -16.10 -4.04
N GLY A 34 -2.17 -16.71 -3.23
CA GLY A 34 -1.25 -17.76 -3.67
C GLY A 34 0.05 -17.23 -4.27
N HIS A 35 0.34 -15.94 -4.14
CA HIS A 35 1.56 -15.34 -4.69
C HIS A 35 2.82 -16.11 -4.30
N ASP A 36 3.04 -16.28 -2.99
CA ASP A 36 4.24 -16.95 -2.50
C ASP A 36 4.33 -18.41 -2.94
N GLN A 37 3.20 -19.11 -2.94
CA GLN A 37 3.13 -20.51 -3.36
C GLN A 37 3.55 -20.67 -4.83
N LYS A 38 3.04 -19.79 -5.69
CA LYS A 38 3.42 -19.79 -7.11
C LYS A 38 4.91 -19.53 -7.30
N TRP A 39 5.45 -18.53 -6.64
CA TRP A 39 6.85 -18.15 -6.78
C TRP A 39 7.83 -19.11 -6.10
N GLN A 40 7.34 -19.97 -5.21
CA GLN A 40 8.10 -21.07 -4.63
C GLN A 40 8.01 -22.37 -5.44
N GLY A 41 7.25 -22.37 -6.55
CA GLY A 41 7.03 -23.58 -7.36
C GLY A 41 6.06 -24.58 -6.72
N LEU A 42 5.25 -24.16 -5.75
CA LEU A 42 4.21 -24.97 -5.12
C LEU A 42 2.92 -24.91 -5.95
N ASP A 43 3.00 -25.28 -7.21
CA ASP A 43 1.94 -25.11 -8.22
C ASP A 43 0.63 -25.79 -7.82
N GLU A 44 0.68 -26.98 -7.21
CA GLU A 44 -0.52 -27.67 -6.76
C GLU A 44 -1.29 -26.87 -5.70
N VAL A 45 -0.56 -26.25 -4.75
CA VAL A 45 -1.16 -25.42 -3.69
C VAL A 45 -1.71 -24.13 -4.31
N PHE A 46 -0.93 -23.49 -5.18
CA PHE A 46 -1.37 -22.29 -5.90
C PHE A 46 -2.66 -22.55 -6.68
N ASN A 47 -2.71 -23.63 -7.47
CA ASN A 47 -3.87 -23.95 -8.29
C ASN A 47 -5.13 -24.23 -7.45
N LYS A 48 -5.01 -24.84 -6.28
CA LYS A 48 -6.13 -25.02 -5.34
C LYS A 48 -6.64 -23.68 -4.81
N LEU A 49 -5.74 -22.76 -4.44
CA LEU A 49 -6.09 -21.40 -3.99
C LEU A 49 -6.75 -20.61 -5.12
N LYS A 50 -6.15 -20.62 -6.32
CA LYS A 50 -6.68 -19.98 -7.53
C LYS A 50 -8.10 -20.45 -7.81
N ALA A 51 -8.33 -21.74 -7.94
CA ALA A 51 -9.65 -22.29 -8.25
C ALA A 51 -10.71 -21.93 -7.20
N TYR A 52 -10.34 -21.94 -5.92
CA TYR A 52 -11.24 -21.54 -4.84
C TYR A 52 -11.61 -20.06 -4.92
N ASN A 53 -10.62 -19.17 -5.00
CA ASN A 53 -10.83 -17.74 -5.02
C ASN A 53 -11.54 -17.28 -6.29
N GLN A 54 -11.16 -17.81 -7.46
CA GLN A 54 -11.79 -17.51 -8.74
C GLN A 54 -13.29 -17.79 -8.70
N LYS A 55 -13.68 -18.97 -8.25
CA LYS A 55 -15.09 -19.34 -8.08
C LYS A 55 -15.84 -18.37 -7.14
N LYS A 56 -15.19 -17.88 -6.08
CA LYS A 56 -15.79 -16.95 -5.13
C LYS A 56 -15.96 -15.56 -5.71
N ILE A 57 -14.94 -15.07 -6.41
CA ILE A 57 -14.96 -13.76 -7.06
C ILE A 57 -16.05 -13.75 -8.15
N GLU A 58 -16.10 -14.74 -9.01
CA GLU A 58 -17.12 -14.89 -10.04
C GLU A 58 -18.54 -14.94 -9.45
N ALA A 59 -18.72 -15.69 -8.36
CA ALA A 59 -20.01 -15.79 -7.68
C ALA A 59 -20.45 -14.53 -6.95
N SER A 60 -19.54 -13.61 -6.66
CA SER A 60 -19.88 -12.31 -6.01
C SER A 60 -20.54 -11.32 -6.95
N GLY A 61 -20.34 -11.50 -8.26
CA GLY A 61 -20.90 -10.59 -9.28
C GLY A 61 -20.26 -9.20 -9.31
N ILE A 62 -19.06 -9.03 -8.71
CA ILE A 62 -18.32 -7.77 -8.79
C ILE A 62 -17.77 -7.56 -10.20
N ASP A 63 -17.68 -6.33 -10.63
CA ASP A 63 -17.04 -5.90 -11.87
C ASP A 63 -15.59 -5.44 -11.66
N THR A 64 -15.27 -5.03 -10.44
CA THR A 64 -13.93 -4.52 -10.09
C THR A 64 -13.42 -5.15 -8.78
N LEU A 65 -12.20 -5.68 -8.82
CA LEU A 65 -11.48 -6.19 -7.66
C LEU A 65 -10.31 -5.26 -7.34
N VAL A 66 -10.38 -4.57 -6.21
CA VAL A 66 -9.34 -3.65 -5.74
C VAL A 66 -8.47 -4.31 -4.66
N SER A 67 -7.17 -4.12 -4.73
CA SER A 67 -6.22 -4.65 -3.74
C SER A 67 -5.16 -3.61 -3.37
N SER A 68 -4.95 -3.39 -2.06
CA SER A 68 -3.87 -2.55 -1.55
C SER A 68 -2.52 -3.28 -1.45
N CYS A 69 -2.46 -4.54 -1.86
CA CYS A 69 -1.23 -5.33 -1.85
C CYS A 69 -0.72 -5.53 -3.28
N ALA A 70 0.47 -5.01 -3.58
CA ALA A 70 1.11 -5.14 -4.88
C ALA A 70 1.28 -6.61 -5.34
N GLU A 71 1.56 -7.53 -4.42
CA GLU A 71 1.68 -8.97 -4.75
C GLU A 71 0.32 -9.59 -5.07
N CYS A 72 -0.71 -9.29 -4.27
CA CYS A 72 -2.06 -9.78 -4.53
C CYS A 72 -2.62 -9.22 -5.82
N PHE A 73 -2.50 -7.91 -6.03
CA PHE A 73 -2.90 -7.23 -7.26
C PHE A 73 -2.27 -7.90 -8.49
N ARG A 74 -0.94 -7.99 -8.52
CA ARG A 74 -0.21 -8.62 -9.61
C ARG A 74 -0.68 -10.08 -9.84
N THR A 75 -0.90 -10.83 -8.77
CA THR A 75 -1.30 -12.24 -8.86
C THR A 75 -2.71 -12.37 -9.43
N PHE A 76 -3.67 -11.59 -8.94
CA PHE A 76 -5.03 -11.61 -9.49
C PHE A 76 -5.07 -11.12 -10.94
N ALA A 77 -4.30 -10.09 -11.28
CA ALA A 77 -4.30 -9.51 -12.63
C ALA A 77 -3.59 -10.36 -13.68
N ARG A 78 -2.58 -11.16 -13.30
CA ARG A 78 -1.72 -11.88 -14.25
C ARG A 78 -1.83 -13.39 -14.19
N ASP A 79 -2.21 -13.95 -13.05
CA ASP A 79 -2.16 -15.40 -12.82
C ASP A 79 -3.55 -16.02 -12.67
N TYR A 80 -4.57 -15.21 -12.42
CA TYR A 80 -5.97 -15.61 -12.42
C TYR A 80 -6.63 -15.35 -13.77
N GLU A 81 -7.71 -16.05 -14.06
CA GLU A 81 -8.54 -15.88 -15.25
C GLU A 81 -9.91 -15.35 -14.78
N LEU A 82 -9.97 -14.06 -14.46
CA LEU A 82 -11.17 -13.39 -13.95
C LEU A 82 -11.91 -12.71 -15.10
N GLU A 83 -12.76 -13.47 -15.78
CA GLU A 83 -13.54 -12.94 -16.91
C GLU A 83 -14.53 -11.86 -16.45
N GLY A 84 -14.47 -10.71 -17.11
CA GLY A 84 -15.38 -9.58 -16.83
C GLY A 84 -15.08 -8.82 -15.52
N VAL A 85 -14.02 -9.17 -14.78
CA VAL A 85 -13.61 -8.47 -13.57
C VAL A 85 -12.35 -7.64 -13.84
N LYS A 86 -12.42 -6.32 -13.69
CA LYS A 86 -11.25 -5.44 -13.71
C LYS A 86 -10.48 -5.60 -12.41
N VAL A 87 -9.20 -5.90 -12.47
CA VAL A 87 -8.34 -5.97 -11.29
C VAL A 87 -7.48 -4.73 -11.22
N MET A 88 -7.51 -4.03 -10.09
CA MET A 88 -6.81 -2.76 -9.88
C MET A 88 -6.03 -2.76 -8.58
N HIS A 89 -4.90 -2.05 -8.56
CA HIS A 89 -4.29 -1.63 -7.31
C HIS A 89 -5.06 -0.44 -6.73
N THR A 90 -5.07 -0.30 -5.40
CA THR A 90 -5.81 0.80 -4.76
C THR A 90 -5.36 2.17 -5.26
N THR A 91 -4.08 2.37 -5.55
CA THR A 91 -3.57 3.64 -6.08
C THR A 91 -4.13 3.98 -7.46
N GLU A 92 -4.22 3.01 -8.37
CA GLU A 92 -4.87 3.20 -9.67
C GLU A 92 -6.36 3.53 -9.49
N PHE A 93 -7.03 2.77 -8.61
CA PHE A 93 -8.45 2.97 -8.36
C PHE A 93 -8.76 4.38 -7.84
N LEU A 94 -7.96 4.88 -6.90
CA LEU A 94 -8.12 6.22 -6.35
C LEU A 94 -7.95 7.30 -7.42
N ILE A 95 -6.91 7.22 -8.24
CA ILE A 95 -6.66 8.17 -9.33
C ILE A 95 -7.74 8.11 -10.40
N GLU A 96 -8.07 6.91 -10.91
CA GLU A 96 -9.06 6.76 -11.97
C GLU A 96 -10.47 7.22 -11.56
N ASN A 97 -10.81 7.13 -10.27
CA ASN A 97 -12.11 7.54 -9.76
C ASN A 97 -12.11 8.94 -9.13
N GLY A 98 -11.05 9.72 -9.34
CA GLY A 98 -10.99 11.13 -8.97
C GLY A 98 -11.00 11.38 -7.46
N PHE A 99 -10.20 10.61 -6.71
CA PHE A 99 -10.02 10.85 -5.29
C PHE A 99 -9.62 12.31 -5.03
N ASP A 100 -10.35 12.99 -4.13
CA ASP A 100 -10.07 14.39 -3.79
C ASP A 100 -8.78 14.50 -2.98
N MET A 101 -7.73 15.02 -3.62
CA MET A 101 -6.43 15.25 -3.01
C MET A 101 -6.32 16.60 -2.30
N GLN A 102 -7.43 17.34 -2.08
CA GLN A 102 -7.45 18.58 -1.31
C GLN A 102 -7.28 18.29 0.19
N MET A 103 -6.17 17.68 0.52
CA MET A 103 -5.72 17.38 1.87
C MET A 103 -4.48 18.20 2.18
N LYS A 104 -4.25 18.42 3.47
CA LYS A 104 -3.08 19.15 3.96
C LYS A 104 -2.47 18.37 5.11
N ALA A 105 -1.16 18.18 5.06
CA ALA A 105 -0.41 17.65 6.19
C ALA A 105 -0.48 18.62 7.37
N GLU A 106 -0.50 18.12 8.60
CA GLU A 106 -0.49 18.96 9.80
C GLU A 106 0.76 19.81 9.91
N ASP A 107 1.91 19.22 9.56
CA ASP A 107 3.21 19.89 9.47
C ASP A 107 3.79 19.69 8.06
N GLU A 108 4.78 20.52 7.68
CA GLU A 108 5.56 20.27 6.48
C GLU A 108 6.32 18.94 6.63
N LEU A 109 6.16 18.06 5.66
CA LEU A 109 6.66 16.67 5.73
C LEU A 109 7.44 16.33 4.47
N THR A 110 8.68 15.91 4.62
CA THR A 110 9.48 15.36 3.53
C THR A 110 9.32 13.84 3.51
N VAL A 111 8.86 13.30 2.39
CA VAL A 111 8.65 11.85 2.25
C VAL A 111 9.46 11.29 1.10
N THR A 112 9.84 10.01 1.19
CA THR A 112 10.42 9.28 0.07
C THR A 112 9.55 8.07 -0.27
N TYR A 113 9.57 7.66 -1.55
CA TYR A 113 8.73 6.55 -2.00
C TYR A 113 9.57 5.34 -2.40
N HIS A 114 9.25 4.18 -1.80
CA HIS A 114 9.83 2.90 -2.21
C HIS A 114 8.92 2.21 -3.23
N ASP A 115 9.41 2.03 -4.45
CA ASP A 115 8.69 1.31 -5.52
C ASP A 115 8.64 -0.20 -5.25
N PRO A 116 7.47 -0.79 -4.96
CA PRO A 116 7.37 -2.22 -4.83
C PRO A 116 7.58 -2.90 -6.19
N CYS A 117 8.49 -3.86 -6.24
CA CYS A 117 8.85 -4.52 -7.50
C CYS A 117 7.67 -5.19 -8.21
N ARG A 118 6.62 -5.59 -7.46
CA ARG A 118 5.41 -6.20 -8.03
C ARG A 118 4.45 -5.17 -8.60
N LEU A 119 4.46 -3.95 -8.10
CA LEU A 119 3.65 -2.85 -8.63
C LEU A 119 4.36 -2.18 -9.81
N GLY A 120 5.55 -1.65 -9.59
CA GLY A 120 6.33 -0.97 -10.61
C GLY A 120 6.83 -1.92 -11.70
N ARG A 121 7.88 -2.68 -11.43
CA ARG A 121 8.59 -3.48 -12.46
C ARG A 121 7.71 -4.51 -13.16
N GLN A 122 6.72 -5.09 -12.51
CA GLN A 122 5.88 -6.13 -13.11
C GLN A 122 4.56 -5.62 -13.69
N MET A 123 4.05 -4.51 -13.21
CA MET A 123 2.76 -3.97 -13.63
C MET A 123 2.86 -2.60 -14.30
N GLY A 124 4.01 -1.93 -14.20
CA GLY A 124 4.25 -0.63 -14.84
C GLY A 124 3.64 0.57 -14.10
N ILE A 125 3.25 0.39 -12.85
CA ILE A 125 2.58 1.42 -12.05
C ILE A 125 3.63 2.12 -11.19
N TYR A 126 3.96 3.36 -11.55
CA TYR A 126 4.97 4.18 -10.90
C TYR A 126 4.45 5.57 -10.53
N ASP A 127 3.58 6.14 -11.36
CA ASP A 127 3.16 7.52 -11.27
C ASP A 127 2.00 7.71 -10.29
N GLU A 128 1.01 6.83 -10.27
CA GLU A 128 -0.19 6.95 -9.45
C GLU A 128 0.10 7.05 -7.94
N PRO A 129 1.01 6.23 -7.35
CA PRO A 129 1.36 6.41 -5.95
C PRO A 129 2.04 7.75 -5.67
N ARG A 130 2.88 8.23 -6.60
CA ARG A 130 3.57 9.52 -6.49
C ARG A 130 2.61 10.69 -6.59
N GLU A 131 1.68 10.63 -7.54
CA GLU A 131 0.63 11.64 -7.70
C GLU A 131 -0.21 11.78 -6.42
N LEU A 132 -0.60 10.64 -5.82
CA LEU A 132 -1.36 10.63 -4.57
C LEU A 132 -0.58 11.24 -3.39
N VAL A 133 0.70 10.94 -3.26
CA VAL A 133 1.54 11.46 -2.17
C VAL A 133 1.84 12.95 -2.37
N ALA A 134 2.28 13.32 -3.57
CA ALA A 134 2.62 14.70 -3.89
C ALA A 134 1.40 15.63 -3.96
N GLY A 135 0.20 15.08 -4.11
CA GLY A 135 -1.06 15.82 -4.10
C GLY A 135 -1.47 16.35 -2.72
N VAL A 136 -0.86 15.87 -1.65
CA VAL A 136 -1.12 16.38 -0.28
C VAL A 136 -0.34 17.67 -0.05
N GLU A 137 -1.03 18.78 0.23
CA GLU A 137 -0.39 20.09 0.52
C GLU A 137 0.52 19.98 1.75
N GLY A 138 1.72 20.52 1.68
CA GLY A 138 2.73 20.46 2.74
C GLY A 138 3.60 19.19 2.69
N VAL A 139 3.43 18.35 1.70
CA VAL A 139 4.26 17.16 1.49
C VAL A 139 5.26 17.40 0.35
N GLU A 140 6.54 17.24 0.64
CA GLU A 140 7.63 17.22 -0.34
C GLU A 140 8.05 15.77 -0.61
N LEU A 141 7.90 15.32 -1.86
CA LEU A 141 8.36 13.99 -2.28
C LEU A 141 9.80 14.08 -2.80
N VAL A 142 10.72 13.38 -2.14
CA VAL A 142 12.14 13.25 -2.53
C VAL A 142 12.42 11.83 -2.97
N GLU A 143 13.13 11.68 -4.08
CA GLU A 143 13.42 10.37 -4.63
C GLU A 143 14.72 9.78 -4.07
N MET A 144 14.76 8.46 -3.92
CA MET A 144 15.98 7.72 -3.63
C MET A 144 16.89 7.67 -4.88
N GLU A 145 18.15 7.34 -4.69
CA GLU A 145 19.10 7.17 -5.80
C GLU A 145 18.56 6.15 -6.82
N HIS A 146 18.10 4.99 -6.35
CA HIS A 146 17.46 3.97 -7.20
C HIS A 146 15.94 4.01 -6.98
N HIS A 147 15.22 4.61 -7.92
CA HIS A 147 13.76 4.75 -7.90
C HIS A 147 13.12 4.37 -9.25
N GLY A 148 11.83 4.27 -9.32
CA GLY A 148 11.09 3.91 -10.53
C GLY A 148 11.53 2.54 -11.07
N GLU A 149 11.92 2.46 -12.33
CA GLU A 149 12.34 1.23 -12.99
C GLU A 149 13.63 0.65 -12.39
N ASP A 150 14.52 1.51 -11.89
CA ASP A 150 15.81 1.14 -11.29
C ASP A 150 15.71 0.82 -9.80
N ALA A 151 14.51 0.92 -9.21
CA ALA A 151 14.30 0.71 -7.78
C ALA A 151 14.84 -0.64 -7.30
N MET A 152 15.60 -0.62 -6.20
CA MET A 152 16.07 -1.84 -5.57
C MET A 152 14.94 -2.55 -4.82
N CYS A 153 15.03 -3.88 -4.75
CA CYS A 153 14.08 -4.68 -3.99
C CYS A 153 14.24 -4.45 -2.48
N CYS A 154 13.12 -4.48 -1.74
CA CYS A 154 13.14 -4.47 -0.28
C CYS A 154 13.85 -5.69 0.34
N GLY A 155 14.11 -6.73 -0.45
CA GLY A 155 14.81 -7.94 -0.03
C GLY A 155 13.89 -9.09 0.42
N VAL A 156 12.58 -8.87 0.60
CA VAL A 156 11.68 -9.92 1.09
C VAL A 156 11.54 -11.08 0.11
N SER A 157 11.63 -10.81 -1.18
CA SER A 157 11.36 -11.75 -2.28
C SER A 157 10.10 -12.62 -2.07
N SER A 158 9.89 -13.63 -2.88
CA SER A 158 8.77 -14.59 -2.73
C SER A 158 8.96 -15.59 -1.60
N MET A 159 10.08 -15.54 -0.91
CA MET A 159 10.48 -16.66 -0.04
C MET A 159 10.16 -16.45 1.42
N MET A 160 9.88 -15.24 1.83
CA MET A 160 9.67 -14.93 3.25
C MET A 160 10.78 -15.48 4.16
N SER A 161 11.93 -15.81 3.59
CA SER A 161 13.08 -16.25 4.35
C SER A 161 13.95 -15.05 4.69
N CYS A 162 14.08 -14.76 5.96
CA CYS A 162 14.94 -13.71 6.47
C CYS A 162 16.39 -14.22 6.59
N ASN A 163 16.99 -14.59 5.46
CA ASN A 163 18.40 -14.99 5.39
C ASN A 163 19.32 -13.75 5.29
N GLU A 164 20.61 -13.98 5.36
CA GLU A 164 21.62 -12.91 5.30
C GLU A 164 21.51 -12.05 4.03
N ASN A 165 21.23 -12.66 2.88
CA ASN A 165 21.07 -11.93 1.63
C ASN A 165 19.83 -11.03 1.64
N ALA A 166 18.68 -11.52 2.13
CA ALA A 166 17.48 -10.73 2.29
C ALA A 166 17.70 -9.56 3.24
N ARG A 167 18.45 -9.81 4.35
CA ARG A 167 18.82 -8.75 5.30
C ARG A 167 19.75 -7.72 4.66
N ALA A 168 20.75 -8.14 3.91
CA ALA A 168 21.69 -7.24 3.25
C ALA A 168 20.99 -6.30 2.27
N LEU A 169 20.05 -6.83 1.45
CA LEU A 169 19.23 -6.01 0.54
C LEU A 169 18.38 -4.99 1.30
N ARG A 170 17.71 -5.43 2.37
CA ARG A 170 16.89 -4.58 3.23
C ARG A 170 17.71 -3.44 3.84
N VAL A 171 18.87 -3.77 4.41
CA VAL A 171 19.79 -2.81 5.01
C VAL A 171 20.27 -1.78 3.98
N SER A 172 20.73 -2.24 2.82
CA SER A 172 21.20 -1.36 1.74
C SER A 172 20.06 -0.40 1.29
N ARG A 173 18.82 -0.91 1.20
CA ARG A 173 17.69 -0.07 0.82
C ARG A 173 17.34 0.94 1.91
N MET A 174 17.42 0.57 3.19
CA MET A 174 17.23 1.50 4.31
C MET A 174 18.29 2.60 4.35
N GLU A 175 19.52 2.30 3.98
CA GLU A 175 20.58 3.30 3.85
C GLU A 175 20.26 4.33 2.76
N GLU A 176 19.74 3.89 1.60
CA GLU A 176 19.25 4.82 0.57
C GLU A 176 18.11 5.70 1.05
N ILE A 177 17.13 5.11 1.76
CA ILE A 177 16.00 5.85 2.32
C ILE A 177 16.53 6.96 3.25
N ARG A 178 17.41 6.63 4.18
CA ARG A 178 17.99 7.61 5.10
C ARG A 178 18.81 8.70 4.41
N ASN A 179 19.50 8.35 3.33
CA ASN A 179 20.30 9.31 2.57
C ASN A 179 19.45 10.37 1.87
N THR A 180 18.16 10.16 1.70
CA THR A 180 17.24 11.20 1.19
C THR A 180 17.00 12.33 2.19
N GLY A 181 17.20 12.07 3.48
CA GLY A 181 16.84 13.00 4.56
C GLY A 181 15.33 13.11 4.80
N ALA A 182 14.51 12.21 4.24
CA ALA A 182 13.07 12.20 4.43
C ALA A 182 12.68 11.84 5.87
N ASP A 183 11.58 12.43 6.33
CA ASP A 183 11.00 12.16 7.64
C ASP A 183 10.27 10.80 7.66
N MET A 184 9.76 10.38 6.49
CA MET A 184 8.94 9.18 6.33
C MET A 184 9.23 8.48 5.00
N MET A 185 9.13 7.14 5.00
CA MET A 185 9.12 6.34 3.78
C MET A 185 7.73 5.76 3.52
N ILE A 186 7.23 5.96 2.31
CA ILE A 186 5.94 5.44 1.85
C ILE A 186 6.16 4.36 0.81
N THR A 187 5.31 3.33 0.82
CA THR A 187 5.31 2.28 -0.19
C THR A 187 3.89 1.77 -0.43
N SER A 188 3.64 1.09 -1.55
CA SER A 188 2.33 0.51 -1.90
C SER A 188 2.33 -1.01 -1.81
N CYS A 189 3.02 -1.55 -0.79
CA CYS A 189 3.07 -2.99 -0.55
C CYS A 189 3.22 -3.31 0.93
N PRO A 190 2.19 -3.86 1.60
CA PRO A 190 2.26 -4.18 3.02
C PRO A 190 3.37 -5.19 3.35
N LYS A 191 3.78 -6.01 2.39
CA LYS A 191 4.90 -6.93 2.59
C LYS A 191 6.25 -6.20 2.61
N CYS A 192 6.42 -5.12 1.84
CA CYS A 192 7.60 -4.26 1.93
C CYS A 192 7.63 -3.55 3.29
N VAL A 193 6.51 -2.96 3.72
CA VAL A 193 6.38 -2.35 5.06
C VAL A 193 6.86 -3.33 6.12
N SER A 194 6.29 -4.51 6.14
CA SER A 194 6.66 -5.57 7.07
C SER A 194 8.13 -5.86 7.12
N HIS A 195 8.72 -6.00 5.95
CA HIS A 195 10.10 -6.44 5.85
C HIS A 195 11.06 -5.36 6.33
N PHE A 196 10.78 -4.10 6.05
CA PHE A 196 11.54 -2.99 6.61
C PHE A 196 11.36 -2.88 8.13
N GLU A 197 10.14 -3.05 8.63
CA GLU A 197 9.83 -3.06 10.07
C GLU A 197 10.60 -4.18 10.83
N CYS A 198 11.02 -5.25 10.16
CA CYS A 198 11.85 -6.27 10.78
C CYS A 198 13.15 -5.71 11.38
N LEU A 199 13.72 -4.63 10.83
CA LEU A 199 14.93 -4.00 11.39
C LEU A 199 14.69 -3.44 12.79
N LYS A 200 13.48 -2.92 13.05
CA LYS A 200 13.08 -2.46 14.37
C LYS A 200 13.14 -3.57 15.42
N PHE A 201 12.66 -4.76 15.05
CA PHE A 201 12.69 -5.92 15.95
C PHE A 201 14.11 -6.48 16.11
N GLU A 202 14.99 -6.24 15.15
CA GLU A 202 16.42 -6.59 15.25
C GLU A 202 17.23 -5.59 16.08
N GLY A 203 16.61 -4.47 16.51
CA GLY A 203 17.29 -3.39 17.22
C GLY A 203 18.30 -2.63 16.36
N ASP A 204 18.09 -2.61 15.05
CA ASP A 204 18.97 -1.92 14.12
C ASP A 204 18.65 -0.42 14.13
N GLU A 205 19.65 0.41 14.44
CA GLU A 205 19.53 1.87 14.53
C GLU A 205 19.12 2.53 13.19
N ARG A 206 19.22 1.81 12.08
CA ARG A 206 18.77 2.30 10.77
C ARG A 206 17.24 2.36 10.64
N HIS A 207 16.52 1.77 11.56
CA HIS A 207 15.07 1.89 11.66
C HIS A 207 14.65 3.06 12.56
N ASP A 208 15.04 4.26 12.17
CA ASP A 208 14.68 5.53 12.83
C ASP A 208 13.69 6.38 12.00
N ILE A 209 13.29 5.89 10.83
CA ILE A 209 12.32 6.53 9.94
C ILE A 209 10.96 5.81 10.02
N GLU A 210 9.89 6.56 9.99
CA GLU A 210 8.53 6.00 9.92
C GLU A 210 8.28 5.39 8.54
N ILE A 211 7.63 4.22 8.51
CA ILE A 211 7.34 3.49 7.28
C ILE A 211 5.84 3.22 7.20
N LEU A 212 5.19 3.71 6.15
CA LEU A 212 3.77 3.54 5.95
C LEU A 212 3.42 2.97 4.58
N ASP A 213 2.28 2.29 4.54
CA ASP A 213 1.59 2.05 3.28
C ASP A 213 0.91 3.35 2.80
N VAL A 214 0.90 3.59 1.49
CA VAL A 214 0.31 4.80 0.88
C VAL A 214 -1.15 4.98 1.28
N VAL A 215 -1.91 3.90 1.40
CA VAL A 215 -3.32 3.95 1.79
C VAL A 215 -3.47 4.43 3.24
N SER A 216 -2.63 3.92 4.15
CA SER A 216 -2.60 4.37 5.54
C SER A 216 -2.15 5.82 5.67
N PHE A 217 -1.17 6.24 4.87
CA PHE A 217 -0.73 7.64 4.82
C PHE A 217 -1.88 8.57 4.42
N LEU A 218 -2.57 8.28 3.32
CA LEU A 218 -3.69 9.10 2.83
C LEU A 218 -4.87 9.12 3.81
N ALA A 219 -5.20 7.99 4.42
CA ALA A 219 -6.28 7.92 5.40
C ALA A 219 -6.01 8.80 6.63
N ARG A 220 -4.76 8.88 7.11
CA ARG A 220 -4.36 9.82 8.17
C ARG A 220 -4.64 11.28 7.77
N GLN A 221 -4.38 11.66 6.51
CA GLN A 221 -4.65 13.02 6.04
C GLN A 221 -6.17 13.31 5.97
N VAL A 222 -6.98 12.33 5.56
CA VAL A 222 -8.44 12.44 5.58
C VAL A 222 -8.97 12.62 7.00
N GLU A 223 -8.47 11.86 7.96
CA GLU A 223 -8.87 11.94 9.37
C GLU A 223 -8.46 13.28 9.98
N ALA A 224 -7.27 13.77 9.71
CA ALA A 224 -6.81 15.10 10.15
C ALA A 224 -7.71 16.21 9.59
N LYS A 225 -8.06 16.16 8.29
CA LYS A 225 -9.00 17.10 7.66
C LYS A 225 -10.37 17.11 8.36
N LYS A 226 -10.90 15.95 8.71
CA LYS A 226 -12.19 15.81 9.43
C LYS A 226 -12.12 16.40 10.84
N SER A 227 -11.07 16.09 11.60
CA SER A 227 -10.85 16.65 12.94
C SER A 227 -10.82 18.19 12.94
N LEU A 228 -10.06 18.77 12.05
CA LEU A 228 -9.97 20.24 11.91
C LEU A 228 -11.33 20.88 11.56
N ALA A 229 -12.12 20.22 10.72
CA ALA A 229 -13.46 20.69 10.36
C ALA A 229 -14.43 20.64 11.56
N GLU A 230 -14.35 19.61 12.38
CA GLU A 230 -15.18 19.45 13.60
C GLU A 230 -14.81 20.50 14.66
N GLU A 231 -13.53 20.74 14.90
CA GLU A 231 -13.05 21.78 15.81
C GLU A 231 -13.48 23.18 15.39
N ALA A 232 -13.39 23.50 14.10
CA ALA A 232 -13.83 24.77 13.55
C ALA A 232 -15.35 24.97 13.72
N ASN A 233 -16.16 23.92 13.57
CA ASN A 233 -17.60 23.97 13.74
C ASN A 233 -17.99 24.14 15.23
N THR A 234 -17.31 23.43 16.13
CA THR A 234 -17.55 23.54 17.57
C THR A 234 -17.19 24.93 18.10
N SER A 235 -16.11 25.52 17.59
CA SER A 235 -15.70 26.89 17.95
C SER A 235 -16.70 27.95 17.49
N ARG A 236 -17.35 27.77 16.34
CA ARG A 236 -18.43 28.67 15.86
C ARG A 236 -19.67 28.63 16.72
N VAL A 237 -20.08 27.45 17.16
CA VAL A 237 -21.28 27.28 18.01
C VAL A 237 -21.07 27.91 19.38
N SER A 238 -19.84 27.93 19.91
CA SER A 238 -19.53 28.53 21.22
C SER A 238 -19.41 30.06 21.21
N VAL A 239 -19.31 30.70 20.02
CA VAL A 239 -19.25 32.16 19.90
C VAL A 239 -20.66 32.77 19.70
N GLU A 240 -21.64 31.97 19.28
CA GLU A 240 -23.04 32.41 19.06
C GLU A 240 -23.95 32.17 20.26
N ALA A 241 -23.44 31.62 21.36
CA ALA A 241 -24.16 31.38 22.62
C ALA A 241 -23.74 32.36 23.72
#